data_eb8b294b3f7dee4e8defd391533ed1b9
#
_entry.id   eb8b294b3f7dee4e8defd391533ed1b9
#
_cell.length_a   1.000
_cell.length_b   1.000
_cell.length_c   1.000
_cell.angle_alpha   90.00
_cell.angle_beta   90.00
_cell.angle_gamma   90.00
#
_symmetry.space_group_name_H-M   'P 1'
#
loop_
_entity.id
_entity.type
_entity.pdbx_description
1 polymer ?
#
loop_
_entity_poly.entity_id
_entity_poly.type
_entity_poly.pdbx_seq_one_letter_code
_entity_poly.pdbx_strand_id
1 'polypeptide(L)'
;ACATGAAVTITGTIGSILLFGCEPKQKENAEHSILGQTVFSPLTGELKSLKDVNDPTFSEEILGKGIAILPKEGIVYAPFDGVVSALFDTKHAIGLTDDQGMELLIHVGLETVNLGGTHFEVHISQGDLVKKGDPLITFDLQEIQKTHDVITPVLITNADDFSEIVVQKEFGPVKAGDAILTVKK
;
A
#
# COMPACT_ATOMS: atom_id res chain seq x y z
N ALA A 1 34.67 21.35 -12.62
CA ALA A 1 35.63 21.95 -13.54
C ALA A 1 36.00 20.91 -14.58
N CYS A 2 35.45 21.09 -15.79
CA CYS A 2 35.84 20.28 -16.95
C CYS A 2 37.08 20.89 -17.55
N ALA A 3 38.16 20.11 -17.66
CA ALA A 3 39.35 20.44 -18.41
C ALA A 3 39.22 19.91 -19.85
N THR A 4 39.42 20.83 -20.79
CA THR A 4 39.55 20.59 -22.24
C THR A 4 40.88 19.92 -22.54
N GLY A 5 40.89 18.86 -23.34
CA GLY A 5 42.09 18.18 -23.80
C GLY A 5 41.92 17.47 -25.14
N ALA A 6 42.45 18.14 -26.15
CA ALA A 6 43.05 17.72 -27.41
C ALA A 6 42.68 16.38 -28.05
N ALA A 7 42.29 16.47 -29.34
CA ALA A 7 42.20 15.40 -30.31
C ALA A 7 43.57 14.82 -30.67
N VAL A 8 43.73 13.50 -30.65
CA VAL A 8 44.79 12.75 -31.32
C VAL A 8 44.13 11.73 -32.20
N THR A 9 44.34 11.90 -33.52
CA THR A 9 44.01 10.90 -34.56
C THR A 9 45.07 9.83 -34.56
N ILE A 10 44.66 8.57 -34.33
CA ILE A 10 45.48 7.39 -34.66
C ILE A 10 44.61 6.43 -35.46
N THR A 11 45.02 6.17 -36.71
CA THR A 11 44.50 5.14 -37.58
C THR A 11 45.03 3.78 -37.14
N GLY A 12 44.13 2.78 -37.03
CA GLY A 12 44.55 1.39 -37.04
C GLY A 12 43.80 0.47 -36.08
N THR A 13 43.08 -0.48 -36.68
CA THR A 13 42.68 -1.82 -36.20
C THR A 13 41.69 -1.96 -35.06
N ILE A 14 40.61 -2.58 -35.47
CA ILE A 14 39.49 -3.22 -34.75
C ILE A 14 39.87 -3.71 -33.33
N GLY A 15 39.29 -3.06 -32.32
CA GLY A 15 39.25 -3.53 -30.94
C GLY A 15 37.97 -3.04 -30.32
N SER A 16 37.02 -3.93 -30.00
CA SER A 16 35.83 -3.64 -29.27
C SER A 16 36.16 -3.08 -27.89
N ILE A 17 35.96 -1.78 -27.68
CA ILE A 17 35.99 -1.15 -26.38
C ILE A 17 34.57 -1.16 -25.86
N LEU A 18 34.29 -2.00 -24.86
CA LEU A 18 33.10 -1.91 -24.02
C LEU A 18 33.16 -0.59 -23.23
N LEU A 19 32.43 0.40 -23.71
CA LEU A 19 32.14 1.60 -22.93
C LEU A 19 31.16 1.21 -21.81
N PHE A 20 31.68 1.07 -20.60
CA PHE A 20 30.84 1.12 -19.40
C PHE A 20 30.22 2.52 -19.31
N GLY A 21 29.02 2.65 -19.88
CA GLY A 21 28.16 3.81 -19.65
C GLY A 21 27.72 3.83 -18.19
N CYS A 22 28.19 4.84 -17.46
CA CYS A 22 27.65 5.17 -16.17
C CYS A 22 26.26 5.78 -16.40
N GLU A 23 25.22 4.96 -16.34
CA GLU A 23 23.84 5.47 -16.42
C GLU A 23 23.52 6.27 -15.14
N PRO A 24 22.99 7.50 -15.26
CA PRO A 24 22.58 8.25 -14.10
C PRO A 24 21.27 7.67 -13.55
N LYS A 25 21.33 7.02 -12.38
CA LYS A 25 20.17 6.53 -11.60
C LYS A 25 19.22 7.63 -11.07
N GLN A 26 19.33 8.86 -11.54
CA GLN A 26 18.59 10.01 -11.00
C GLN A 26 17.32 10.40 -11.75
N LYS A 27 16.96 9.76 -12.88
CA LYS A 27 15.74 10.14 -13.62
C LYS A 27 14.47 9.39 -13.21
N GLU A 28 14.59 8.19 -12.65
CA GLU A 28 13.41 7.41 -12.27
C GLU A 28 12.68 7.98 -11.03
N ASN A 29 13.42 8.55 -10.06
CA ASN A 29 12.80 9.08 -8.84
C ASN A 29 12.05 10.41 -9.03
N ALA A 30 12.37 11.19 -10.07
CA ALA A 30 11.71 12.48 -10.30
C ALA A 30 10.37 12.35 -11.05
N GLU A 31 10.23 11.37 -11.93
CA GLU A 31 8.96 11.09 -12.62
C GLU A 31 7.96 10.37 -11.70
N HIS A 32 8.43 9.56 -10.75
CA HIS A 32 7.56 8.88 -9.78
C HIS A 32 6.92 9.86 -8.78
N SER A 33 7.63 10.93 -8.41
CA SER A 33 7.10 11.96 -7.49
C SER A 33 6.00 12.85 -8.10
N ILE A 34 5.91 12.93 -9.43
CA ILE A 34 4.88 13.74 -10.13
C ILE A 34 3.58 12.93 -10.31
N LEU A 35 3.66 11.59 -10.39
CA LEU A 35 2.52 10.71 -10.66
C LEU A 35 1.75 10.32 -9.39
N GLY A 36 2.31 10.54 -8.21
CA GLY A 36 1.74 10.11 -6.93
C GLY A 36 1.93 8.60 -6.68
N GLN A 37 1.76 8.20 -5.44
CA GLN A 37 1.82 6.80 -5.01
C GLN A 37 0.47 6.14 -5.23
N THR A 38 0.47 4.93 -5.79
CA THR A 38 -0.76 4.17 -6.00
C THR A 38 -0.93 3.12 -4.90
N VAL A 39 -2.06 3.16 -4.22
CA VAL A 39 -2.49 2.11 -3.30
C VAL A 39 -3.42 1.16 -4.05
N PHE A 40 -3.09 -0.11 -4.00
CA PHE A 40 -3.89 -1.17 -4.61
C PHE A 40 -4.82 -1.80 -3.57
N SER A 41 -5.96 -2.33 -4.02
CA SER A 41 -6.91 -2.98 -3.12
C SER A 41 -6.28 -4.16 -2.40
N PRO A 42 -6.29 -4.17 -1.06
CA PRO A 42 -5.81 -5.30 -0.29
C PRO A 42 -6.80 -6.48 -0.23
N LEU A 43 -8.03 -6.27 -0.69
CA LEU A 43 -9.12 -7.23 -0.56
C LEU A 43 -9.93 -7.33 -1.86
N THR A 44 -10.49 -8.50 -2.11
CA THR A 44 -11.58 -8.67 -3.08
C THR A 44 -12.91 -8.45 -2.36
N GLY A 45 -13.76 -7.56 -2.89
CA GLY A 45 -15.02 -7.23 -2.26
C GLY A 45 -15.81 -6.13 -2.95
N GLU A 46 -16.40 -5.26 -2.16
CA GLU A 46 -17.14 -4.08 -2.61
C GLU A 46 -16.56 -2.81 -1.97
N LEU A 47 -16.08 -1.90 -2.80
CA LEU A 47 -15.52 -0.62 -2.37
C LEU A 47 -16.64 0.29 -1.88
N LYS A 48 -16.45 0.89 -0.71
CA LYS A 48 -17.38 1.76 0.00
C LYS A 48 -16.70 3.06 0.42
N SER A 49 -17.51 4.09 0.65
CA SER A 49 -17.04 5.28 1.35
C SER A 49 -16.76 4.99 2.82
N LEU A 50 -15.77 5.68 3.42
CA LEU A 50 -15.61 5.64 4.89
C LEU A 50 -16.86 6.14 5.61
N LYS A 51 -17.64 7.04 5.02
CA LYS A 51 -18.91 7.55 5.58
C LYS A 51 -19.98 6.47 5.75
N ASP A 52 -19.85 5.34 5.03
CA ASP A 52 -20.76 4.20 5.14
C ASP A 52 -20.39 3.26 6.30
N VAL A 53 -19.24 3.50 6.97
CA VAL A 53 -18.77 2.71 8.11
C VAL A 53 -19.51 3.17 9.37
N ASN A 54 -20.15 2.23 10.08
CA ASN A 54 -20.91 2.53 11.30
C ASN A 54 -20.00 2.62 12.54
N ASP A 55 -18.96 3.44 12.44
CA ASP A 55 -18.05 3.77 13.54
C ASP A 55 -17.51 5.20 13.30
N PRO A 56 -17.75 6.14 14.24
CA PRO A 56 -17.29 7.53 14.10
C PRO A 56 -15.79 7.67 13.93
N THR A 57 -14.99 6.77 14.49
CA THR A 57 -13.54 6.78 14.38
C THR A 57 -13.07 6.71 12.92
N PHE A 58 -13.80 5.97 12.09
CA PHE A 58 -13.55 5.82 10.66
C PHE A 58 -14.37 6.78 9.81
N SER A 59 -15.69 6.87 10.07
CA SER A 59 -16.60 7.67 9.23
C SER A 59 -16.36 9.19 9.32
N GLU A 60 -15.80 9.67 10.42
CA GLU A 60 -15.37 11.07 10.61
C GLU A 60 -13.89 11.29 10.28
N GLU A 61 -13.21 10.29 9.73
CA GLU A 61 -11.80 10.33 9.30
C GLU A 61 -10.82 10.69 10.44
N ILE A 62 -11.14 10.35 11.71
CA ILE A 62 -10.33 10.68 12.89
C ILE A 62 -8.95 9.99 12.82
N LEU A 63 -8.90 8.75 12.33
CA LEU A 63 -7.65 7.97 12.21
C LEU A 63 -6.92 8.17 10.87
N GLY A 64 -7.48 8.93 9.95
CA GLY A 64 -6.90 9.15 8.64
C GLY A 64 -7.93 9.15 7.53
N LYS A 65 -7.46 9.35 6.29
CA LYS A 65 -8.31 9.41 5.10
C LYS A 65 -8.17 8.15 4.26
N GLY A 66 -9.25 7.75 3.60
CA GLY A 66 -9.19 6.56 2.75
C GLY A 66 -10.55 6.07 2.29
N ILE A 67 -10.71 4.77 2.29
CA ILE A 67 -11.91 4.05 1.81
C ILE A 67 -12.21 2.87 2.74
N ALA A 68 -13.35 2.21 2.51
CA ALA A 68 -13.66 0.94 3.15
C ALA A 68 -13.94 -0.13 2.08
N ILE A 69 -13.74 -1.39 2.44
CA ILE A 69 -14.04 -2.53 1.58
C ILE A 69 -14.92 -3.50 2.37
N LEU A 70 -16.08 -3.87 1.79
CA LEU A 70 -16.87 -4.98 2.29
C LEU A 70 -16.33 -6.26 1.65
N PRO A 71 -15.60 -7.12 2.38
CA PRO A 71 -14.88 -8.25 1.80
C PRO A 71 -15.82 -9.35 1.34
N LYS A 72 -15.44 -10.03 0.26
CA LYS A 72 -16.06 -11.27 -0.24
C LYS A 72 -15.17 -12.49 -0.03
N GLU A 73 -13.91 -12.27 0.31
CA GLU A 73 -12.90 -13.29 0.56
C GLU A 73 -12.16 -12.94 1.86
N GLY A 74 -11.77 -13.97 2.62
CA GLY A 74 -11.12 -13.82 3.93
C GLY A 74 -9.60 -13.74 3.83
N ILE A 75 -9.05 -12.88 2.95
CA ILE A 75 -7.60 -12.72 2.81
C ILE A 75 -7.25 -11.26 2.50
N VAL A 76 -6.26 -10.74 3.22
CA VAL A 76 -5.67 -9.41 3.04
C VAL A 76 -4.33 -9.54 2.36
N TYR A 77 -4.11 -8.77 1.30
CA TYR A 77 -2.85 -8.71 0.55
C TYR A 77 -2.17 -7.36 0.74
N ALA A 78 -0.85 -7.33 0.57
CA ALA A 78 -0.09 -6.08 0.58
C ALA A 78 -0.51 -5.15 -0.58
N PRO A 79 -0.91 -3.89 -0.29
CA PRO A 79 -1.40 -2.95 -1.30
C PRO A 79 -0.28 -2.24 -2.06
N PHE A 80 0.96 -2.35 -1.61
CA PHE A 80 2.18 -1.79 -2.20
C PHE A 80 3.41 -2.49 -1.62
N ASP A 81 4.58 -2.21 -2.19
CA ASP A 81 5.87 -2.64 -1.64
C ASP A 81 6.22 -1.79 -0.42
N GLY A 82 6.56 -2.41 0.72
CA GLY A 82 6.85 -1.65 1.94
C GLY A 82 7.30 -2.51 3.10
N VAL A 83 7.12 -1.96 4.30
CA VAL A 83 7.47 -2.59 5.58
C VAL A 83 6.22 -2.73 6.43
N VAL A 84 6.07 -3.83 7.14
CA VAL A 84 5.06 -3.99 8.20
C VAL A 84 5.47 -3.13 9.40
N SER A 85 4.90 -1.93 9.50
CA SER A 85 5.23 -0.97 10.56
C SER A 85 4.52 -1.29 11.87
N ALA A 86 3.33 -1.89 11.81
CA ALA A 86 2.58 -2.33 12.99
C ALA A 86 1.82 -3.62 12.71
N LEU A 87 1.82 -4.54 13.67
CA LEU A 87 0.97 -5.72 13.67
C LEU A 87 0.34 -5.83 15.05
N PHE A 88 -0.99 -5.79 15.09
CA PHE A 88 -1.71 -5.85 16.35
C PHE A 88 -1.76 -7.29 16.89
N ASP A 89 -1.57 -7.49 18.19
CA ASP A 89 -1.57 -8.80 18.84
C ASP A 89 -2.85 -9.60 18.57
N THR A 90 -3.98 -8.90 18.45
CA THR A 90 -5.29 -9.44 18.09
C THR A 90 -5.47 -9.70 16.59
N LYS A 91 -4.43 -9.48 15.77
CA LYS A 91 -4.31 -9.83 14.34
C LYS A 91 -5.37 -9.23 13.40
N HIS A 92 -6.27 -8.39 13.93
CA HIS A 92 -7.37 -7.78 13.18
C HIS A 92 -6.94 -6.55 12.38
N ALA A 93 -5.78 -5.98 12.69
CA ALA A 93 -5.29 -4.78 12.05
C ALA A 93 -3.78 -4.85 11.78
N ILE A 94 -3.36 -4.21 10.68
CA ILE A 94 -1.98 -4.14 10.23
C ILE A 94 -1.69 -2.74 9.69
N GLY A 95 -0.54 -2.19 10.09
CA GLY A 95 0.04 -0.97 9.54
C GLY A 95 1.18 -1.29 8.58
N LEU A 96 1.23 -0.60 7.46
CA LEU A 96 2.26 -0.70 6.45
C LEU A 96 2.84 0.69 6.16
N THR A 97 4.14 0.75 5.91
CA THR A 97 4.80 1.99 5.48
C THR A 97 5.56 1.73 4.19
N ASP A 98 5.38 2.59 3.18
CA ASP A 98 6.11 2.49 1.93
C ASP A 98 7.49 3.19 2.00
N ASP A 99 8.24 3.16 0.90
CA ASP A 99 9.58 3.75 0.80
C ASP A 99 9.57 5.30 0.78
N GLN A 100 8.41 5.94 0.62
CA GLN A 100 8.24 7.39 0.64
C GLN A 100 7.65 7.92 1.95
N GLY A 101 7.37 7.02 2.90
CA GLY A 101 6.85 7.33 4.22
C GLY A 101 5.33 7.46 4.28
N MET A 102 4.59 6.90 3.30
CA MET A 102 3.14 6.78 3.41
C MET A 102 2.79 5.67 4.41
N GLU A 103 1.99 6.01 5.42
CA GLU A 103 1.53 5.08 6.43
C GLU A 103 0.09 4.67 6.14
N LEU A 104 -0.13 3.36 5.97
CA LEU A 104 -1.43 2.80 5.68
C LEU A 104 -1.85 1.81 6.77
N LEU A 105 -3.08 1.94 7.25
CA LEU A 105 -3.72 1.03 8.17
C LEU A 105 -4.82 0.25 7.44
N ILE A 106 -4.83 -1.07 7.62
CA ILE A 106 -5.93 -1.96 7.23
C ILE A 106 -6.52 -2.55 8.50
N HIS A 107 -7.82 -2.30 8.74
CA HIS A 107 -8.52 -2.74 9.95
C HIS A 107 -9.67 -3.67 9.56
N VAL A 108 -9.51 -4.98 9.79
CA VAL A 108 -10.48 -6.00 9.35
C VAL A 108 -11.68 -6.06 10.29
N GLY A 109 -12.83 -5.59 9.80
CA GLY A 109 -14.10 -5.55 10.53
C GLY A 109 -14.14 -4.47 11.62
N LEU A 110 -15.30 -4.30 12.24
CA LEU A 110 -15.51 -3.37 13.35
C LEU A 110 -15.54 -4.14 14.67
N GLU A 111 -14.89 -3.57 15.70
CA GLU A 111 -14.78 -4.15 17.06
C GLU A 111 -14.17 -5.57 17.11
N THR A 112 -13.55 -6.03 16.04
CA THR A 112 -12.95 -7.38 15.92
C THR A 112 -11.73 -7.58 16.82
N VAL A 113 -11.20 -6.52 17.43
CA VAL A 113 -10.26 -6.58 18.56
C VAL A 113 -10.78 -7.48 19.70
N ASN A 114 -12.09 -7.51 19.92
CA ASN A 114 -12.75 -8.30 20.95
C ASN A 114 -12.67 -9.82 20.70
N LEU A 115 -12.34 -10.25 19.48
CA LEU A 115 -12.11 -11.65 19.14
C LEU A 115 -10.77 -12.18 19.65
N GLY A 116 -9.88 -11.31 20.16
CA GLY A 116 -8.60 -11.70 20.73
C GLY A 116 -7.70 -12.49 19.78
N GLY A 117 -7.83 -12.27 18.47
CA GLY A 117 -7.09 -12.99 17.42
C GLY A 117 -7.74 -14.30 16.95
N THR A 118 -8.87 -14.69 17.53
CA THR A 118 -9.66 -15.85 17.06
C THR A 118 -10.19 -15.56 15.65
N HIS A 119 -10.13 -16.55 14.75
CA HIS A 119 -10.52 -16.43 13.34
C HIS A 119 -9.56 -15.60 12.47
N PHE A 120 -8.35 -15.26 12.97
CA PHE A 120 -7.30 -14.58 12.24
C PHE A 120 -6.00 -15.39 12.23
N GLU A 121 -5.36 -15.48 11.08
CA GLU A 121 -4.02 -16.04 10.89
C GLU A 121 -3.16 -15.00 10.18
N VAL A 122 -1.97 -14.73 10.69
CA VAL A 122 -1.00 -13.80 10.07
C VAL A 122 0.14 -14.57 9.43
N HIS A 123 0.62 -14.09 8.27
CA HIS A 123 1.66 -14.72 7.46
C HIS A 123 2.98 -13.97 7.50
N ILE A 124 3.02 -12.87 8.26
CA ILE A 124 4.14 -11.93 8.35
C ILE A 124 4.37 -11.52 9.81
N SER A 125 5.48 -10.84 10.06
CA SER A 125 5.83 -10.26 11.34
C SER A 125 6.06 -8.76 11.22
N GLN A 126 5.94 -8.03 12.31
CA GLN A 126 6.32 -6.62 12.33
C GLN A 126 7.80 -6.47 11.99
N GLY A 127 8.11 -5.55 11.09
CA GLY A 127 9.45 -5.29 10.55
C GLY A 127 9.75 -6.03 9.24
N ASP A 128 8.90 -6.98 8.81
CA ASP A 128 9.09 -7.68 7.54
C ASP A 128 8.90 -6.74 6.33
N LEU A 129 9.72 -6.96 5.30
CA LEU A 129 9.54 -6.37 3.98
C LEU A 129 8.49 -7.17 3.22
N VAL A 130 7.54 -6.48 2.63
CA VAL A 130 6.47 -7.08 1.82
C VAL A 130 6.48 -6.50 0.41
N LYS A 131 6.03 -7.31 -0.54
CA LYS A 131 5.78 -6.92 -1.92
C LYS A 131 4.29 -6.82 -2.18
N LYS A 132 3.90 -5.92 -3.07
CA LYS A 132 2.51 -5.84 -3.52
C LYS A 132 1.96 -7.22 -3.90
N GLY A 133 0.84 -7.61 -3.28
CA GLY A 133 0.19 -8.89 -3.52
C GLY A 133 0.63 -10.03 -2.60
N ASP A 134 1.61 -9.81 -1.70
CA ASP A 134 1.94 -10.79 -0.68
C ASP A 134 0.77 -10.98 0.29
N PRO A 135 0.45 -12.21 0.70
CA PRO A 135 -0.59 -12.46 1.70
C PRO A 135 -0.13 -11.99 3.08
N LEU A 136 -0.95 -11.19 3.75
CA LEU A 136 -0.64 -10.63 5.07
C LEU A 136 -1.44 -11.31 6.17
N ILE A 137 -2.77 -11.34 6.03
CA ILE A 137 -3.69 -11.87 7.02
C ILE A 137 -4.73 -12.73 6.30
N THR A 138 -5.00 -13.92 6.83
CA THR A 138 -6.17 -14.73 6.46
C THR A 138 -7.15 -14.68 7.62
N PHE A 139 -8.45 -14.58 7.33
CA PHE A 139 -9.48 -14.56 8.35
C PHE A 139 -10.73 -15.35 7.93
N ASP A 140 -11.41 -15.92 8.91
CA ASP A 140 -12.66 -16.63 8.68
C ASP A 140 -13.82 -15.63 8.56
N LEU A 141 -14.05 -15.18 7.32
CA LEU A 141 -15.10 -14.22 7.01
C LEU A 141 -16.48 -14.70 7.48
N GLN A 142 -16.77 -16.01 7.34
CA GLN A 142 -18.09 -16.56 7.66
C GLN A 142 -18.33 -16.60 9.18
N GLU A 143 -17.30 -16.89 9.96
CA GLU A 143 -17.44 -16.91 11.42
C GLU A 143 -17.49 -15.47 11.98
N ILE A 144 -16.63 -14.56 11.50
CA ILE A 144 -16.59 -13.18 11.98
C ILE A 144 -17.91 -12.45 11.71
N GLN A 145 -18.48 -12.59 10.52
CA GLN A 145 -19.72 -11.90 10.14
C GLN A 145 -20.98 -12.35 10.91
N LYS A 146 -20.89 -13.46 11.69
CA LYS A 146 -22.00 -13.87 12.56
C LYS A 146 -22.19 -12.93 13.75
N THR A 147 -21.12 -12.25 14.17
CA THR A 147 -21.08 -11.48 15.42
C THR A 147 -20.57 -10.05 15.24
N HIS A 148 -19.82 -9.76 14.16
CA HIS A 148 -19.18 -8.48 13.89
C HIS A 148 -19.46 -8.01 12.46
N ASP A 149 -19.46 -6.69 12.26
CA ASP A 149 -19.41 -6.11 10.91
C ASP A 149 -18.01 -6.37 10.31
N VAL A 150 -17.98 -6.88 9.09
CA VAL A 150 -16.73 -7.24 8.42
C VAL A 150 -16.22 -6.14 7.49
N ILE A 151 -16.94 -4.99 7.42
CA ILE A 151 -16.46 -3.84 6.65
C ILE A 151 -15.05 -3.47 7.12
N THR A 152 -14.14 -3.31 6.17
CA THR A 152 -12.71 -3.19 6.40
C THR A 152 -12.21 -1.82 5.95
N PRO A 153 -12.02 -0.86 6.88
CA PRO A 153 -11.34 0.41 6.59
C PRO A 153 -9.91 0.23 6.11
N VAL A 154 -9.53 1.01 5.09
CA VAL A 154 -8.19 1.12 4.53
C VAL A 154 -7.83 2.60 4.50
N LEU A 155 -6.93 3.02 5.39
CA LEU A 155 -6.69 4.42 5.75
C LEU A 155 -5.23 4.81 5.55
N ILE A 156 -4.99 6.02 5.06
CA ILE A 156 -3.70 6.71 5.15
C ILE A 156 -3.70 7.48 6.47
N THR A 157 -2.92 7.01 7.44
CA THR A 157 -2.93 7.55 8.81
C THR A 157 -2.19 8.88 8.94
N ASN A 158 -1.17 9.09 8.11
CA ASN A 158 -0.46 10.37 8.02
C ASN A 158 -0.93 11.21 6.82
N ALA A 159 -2.25 11.27 6.60
CA ALA A 159 -2.88 11.94 5.46
C ALA A 159 -2.51 13.43 5.33
N ASP A 160 -2.18 14.09 6.43
CA ASP A 160 -1.81 15.51 6.46
C ASP A 160 -0.41 15.79 5.89
N ASP A 161 0.43 14.77 5.72
CA ASP A 161 1.74 14.86 5.08
C ASP A 161 1.64 14.92 3.54
N PHE A 162 0.43 14.76 2.99
CA PHE A 162 0.18 14.67 1.56
C PHE A 162 -0.74 15.79 1.08
N SER A 163 -0.47 16.29 -0.13
CA SER A 163 -1.26 17.36 -0.73
C SER A 163 -2.63 16.90 -1.21
N GLU A 164 -2.73 15.63 -1.63
CA GLU A 164 -3.95 15.09 -2.20
C GLU A 164 -4.03 13.56 -2.04
N ILE A 165 -5.22 13.06 -1.67
CA ILE A 165 -5.59 11.65 -1.68
C ILE A 165 -6.83 11.49 -2.56
N VAL A 166 -6.68 10.78 -3.69
CA VAL A 166 -7.72 10.65 -4.71
C VAL A 166 -8.20 9.21 -4.80
N VAL A 167 -9.51 9.00 -4.69
CA VAL A 167 -10.12 7.70 -4.99
C VAL A 167 -10.10 7.48 -6.50
N GLN A 168 -9.44 6.41 -6.94
CA GLN A 168 -9.21 6.10 -8.37
C GLN A 168 -10.30 5.26 -8.99
N LYS A 169 -11.12 4.61 -8.18
CA LYS A 169 -12.14 3.67 -8.64
C LYS A 169 -13.50 4.08 -8.10
N GLU A 170 -14.53 3.98 -8.92
CA GLU A 170 -15.92 4.15 -8.47
C GLU A 170 -16.28 3.10 -7.41
N PHE A 171 -17.14 3.47 -6.46
CA PHE A 171 -17.64 2.55 -5.45
C PHE A 171 -18.39 1.38 -6.11
N GLY A 172 -18.25 0.19 -5.54
CA GLY A 172 -18.78 -1.04 -6.10
C GLY A 172 -17.75 -2.17 -6.13
N PRO A 173 -17.89 -3.16 -7.04
CA PRO A 173 -17.03 -4.34 -7.06
C PRO A 173 -15.54 -3.99 -7.26
N VAL A 174 -14.68 -4.58 -6.42
CA VAL A 174 -13.23 -4.43 -6.45
C VAL A 174 -12.56 -5.79 -6.27
N LYS A 175 -11.42 -5.99 -6.95
CA LYS A 175 -10.56 -7.16 -6.75
C LYS A 175 -9.27 -6.74 -6.06
N ALA A 176 -8.70 -7.64 -5.28
CA ALA A 176 -7.34 -7.46 -4.76
C ALA A 176 -6.38 -7.14 -5.92
N GLY A 177 -5.56 -6.10 -5.75
CA GLY A 177 -4.64 -5.60 -6.78
C GLY A 177 -5.22 -4.57 -7.76
N ASP A 178 -6.52 -4.22 -7.70
CA ASP A 178 -7.06 -3.06 -8.43
C ASP A 178 -6.53 -1.76 -7.81
N ALA A 179 -6.20 -0.75 -8.62
CA ALA A 179 -5.84 0.58 -8.10
C ALA A 179 -7.07 1.25 -7.46
N ILE A 180 -6.94 1.70 -6.20
CA ILE A 180 -8.06 2.27 -5.44
C ILE A 180 -7.80 3.70 -4.98
N LEU A 181 -6.57 4.06 -4.62
CA LEU A 181 -6.20 5.40 -4.21
C LEU A 181 -4.93 5.86 -4.95
N THR A 182 -4.79 7.15 -5.15
CA THR A 182 -3.53 7.82 -5.47
C THR A 182 -3.25 8.87 -4.44
N VAL A 183 -2.03 8.87 -3.89
CA VAL A 183 -1.56 9.76 -2.83
C VAL A 183 -0.44 10.62 -3.40
N LYS A 184 -0.57 11.96 -3.31
CA LYS A 184 0.40 12.92 -3.85
C LYS A 184 1.02 13.75 -2.73
N LYS A 185 2.32 13.97 -2.80
CA LYS A 185 3.04 14.92 -1.94
C LYS A 185 2.86 16.36 -2.39
#